data_f5e4b3988279667c6fff6442f2f0724f
#
_entry.id   f5e4b3988279667c6fff6442f2f0724f
#
_cell.length_a   1.000
_cell.length_b   1.000
_cell.length_c   1.000
_cell.angle_alpha   90.00
_cell.angle_beta   90.00
_cell.angle_gamma   90.00
#
_symmetry.space_group_name_H-M   'P 1'
#
loop_
_entity.id
_entity.type
_entity.pdbx_description
1 polymer ?
#
loop_
_entity_poly.entity_id
_entity_poly.type
_entity_poly.pdbx_seq_one_letter_code
_entity_poly.pdbx_strand_id
1 'polypeptide(L)'
;MKKLKIEIDEMDVDHQNQWTANDLADMLTHQNHSQLNQNERLTFLYPAVDHTLVKVPSSLSASDKSSWIETQNVNPFQCKYTESPRTLYNRDDDVGSIRTSDPIPSECGIYYFEMCVLNDGEDGAVSIGLTSKGTNLNHQPGWDRHTWGYHGDDGNFFKEDGGYGKKYGPVYGKDDVVGCGLNLISRSCFFTKNGKFLGVAVRNLPVIEYYPTIGVHSKDECVEVNLGQKPFLYNIAMEKILYNAHQKDMAKKTS
;
A
#
# COMPACT_ATOMS: atom_id res chain seq x y z
N MET A 1 -22.99 -7.80 12.80
CA MET A 1 -23.29 -8.70 11.66
C MET A 1 -24.69 -8.53 11.08
N LYS A 2 -25.80 -8.62 11.83
CA LYS A 2 -27.17 -8.42 11.28
C LYS A 2 -27.41 -7.04 10.65
N LYS A 3 -26.91 -5.96 11.24
CA LYS A 3 -27.07 -4.59 10.71
C LYS A 3 -26.29 -4.37 9.41
N LEU A 4 -25.09 -4.93 9.31
CA LEU A 4 -24.25 -4.88 8.11
C LEU A 4 -24.86 -5.66 6.94
N LYS A 5 -25.49 -6.81 7.21
CA LYS A 5 -26.16 -7.62 6.18
C LYS A 5 -27.38 -6.91 5.59
N ILE A 6 -28.13 -6.14 6.39
CA ILE A 6 -29.29 -5.36 5.92
C ILE A 6 -28.82 -4.20 5.01
N GLU A 7 -27.70 -3.53 5.34
CA GLU A 7 -27.13 -2.46 4.50
C GLU A 7 -26.58 -2.99 3.17
N ILE A 8 -26.10 -4.24 3.12
CA ILE A 8 -25.61 -4.88 1.89
C ILE A 8 -26.78 -5.34 0.99
N ASP A 9 -27.83 -5.91 1.55
CA ASP A 9 -29.00 -6.43 0.82
C ASP A 9 -29.84 -5.31 0.16
N GLU A 10 -29.72 -4.04 0.61
CA GLU A 10 -30.40 -2.89 0.02
C GLU A 10 -29.60 -2.20 -1.11
N MET A 11 -28.43 -2.73 -1.45
CA MET A 11 -27.55 -2.19 -2.50
C MET A 11 -27.88 -2.80 -3.88
N ASP A 12 -28.80 -2.19 -4.61
CA ASP A 12 -29.09 -2.54 -6.03
C ASP A 12 -28.05 -1.91 -6.98
N VAL A 13 -27.59 -2.66 -8.00
CA VAL A 13 -26.35 -2.36 -8.74
C VAL A 13 -26.60 -2.10 -10.20
N ASP A 14 -26.22 -0.94 -10.67
CA ASP A 14 -26.15 -0.62 -12.10
C ASP A 14 -24.70 -0.67 -12.63
N HIS A 15 -24.55 -1.18 -13.86
CA HIS A 15 -23.31 -1.67 -14.43
C HIS A 15 -22.32 -0.55 -14.85
N GLN A 16 -21.18 -0.52 -14.25
CA GLN A 16 -19.81 -0.38 -14.80
C GLN A 16 -18.81 -0.13 -13.65
N ASN A 17 -17.96 -1.11 -13.37
CA ASN A 17 -16.91 -1.06 -12.33
C ASN A 17 -17.39 -0.96 -10.86
N GLN A 18 -18.55 -1.46 -10.52
CA GLN A 18 -19.06 -1.50 -9.15
C GLN A 18 -19.15 -2.93 -8.64
N TRP A 19 -18.61 -3.17 -7.46
CA TRP A 19 -18.72 -4.41 -6.72
C TRP A 19 -20.17 -4.72 -6.39
N THR A 20 -20.64 -5.94 -6.63
CA THR A 20 -21.97 -6.34 -6.18
C THR A 20 -22.00 -6.56 -4.67
N ALA A 21 -23.19 -6.53 -4.07
CA ALA A 21 -23.34 -6.88 -2.64
C ALA A 21 -22.80 -8.30 -2.33
N ASN A 22 -22.96 -9.24 -3.29
CA ASN A 22 -22.42 -10.58 -3.18
C ASN A 22 -20.89 -10.58 -3.25
N ASP A 23 -20.28 -9.85 -4.20
CA ASP A 23 -18.81 -9.73 -4.29
C ASP A 23 -18.23 -9.17 -3.00
N LEU A 24 -18.90 -8.20 -2.37
CA LEU A 24 -18.47 -7.60 -1.11
C LEU A 24 -18.67 -8.55 0.07
N ALA A 25 -19.77 -9.30 0.11
CA ALA A 25 -20.01 -10.34 1.12
C ALA A 25 -18.98 -11.47 1.00
N ASP A 26 -18.66 -11.89 -0.22
CA ASP A 26 -17.65 -12.89 -0.51
C ASP A 26 -16.25 -12.38 -0.14
N MET A 27 -15.92 -11.13 -0.44
CA MET A 27 -14.67 -10.50 -0.01
C MET A 27 -14.52 -10.46 1.51
N LEU A 28 -15.58 -10.10 2.25
CA LEU A 28 -15.57 -10.10 3.71
C LEU A 28 -15.37 -11.50 4.28
N THR A 29 -15.94 -12.51 3.63
CA THR A 29 -15.82 -13.90 4.03
C THR A 29 -14.45 -14.45 3.69
N HIS A 30 -13.95 -14.17 2.48
CA HIS A 30 -12.71 -14.74 1.95
C HIS A 30 -11.44 -14.00 2.38
N GLN A 31 -11.53 -12.75 2.81
CA GLN A 31 -10.39 -12.05 3.41
C GLN A 31 -9.83 -12.82 4.64
N ASN A 32 -10.69 -13.57 5.33
CA ASN A 32 -10.32 -14.37 6.49
C ASN A 32 -9.94 -15.83 6.16
N HIS A 33 -10.05 -16.26 4.89
CA HIS A 33 -9.66 -17.62 4.50
C HIS A 33 -8.15 -17.75 4.36
N SER A 34 -7.52 -18.35 5.36
CA SER A 34 -6.07 -18.64 5.40
C SER A 34 -5.62 -19.63 4.32
N GLN A 35 -6.53 -20.32 3.64
CA GLN A 35 -6.26 -21.39 2.68
C GLN A 35 -6.11 -20.93 1.23
N LEU A 36 -6.51 -19.69 0.88
CA LEU A 36 -6.38 -19.17 -0.49
C LEU A 36 -4.92 -18.88 -0.81
N ASN A 37 -4.47 -19.30 -1.99
CA ASN A 37 -3.19 -18.85 -2.53
C ASN A 37 -3.27 -17.37 -2.95
N GLN A 38 -2.11 -16.77 -3.28
CA GLN A 38 -2.04 -15.35 -3.62
C GLN A 38 -2.91 -14.98 -4.81
N ASN A 39 -2.89 -15.77 -5.89
CA ASN A 39 -3.67 -15.48 -7.10
C ASN A 39 -5.16 -15.50 -6.83
N GLU A 40 -5.64 -16.50 -6.10
CA GLU A 40 -7.04 -16.59 -5.68
C GLU A 40 -7.44 -15.37 -4.85
N ARG A 41 -6.60 -14.97 -3.89
CA ARG A 41 -6.86 -13.80 -3.06
C ARG A 41 -6.86 -12.50 -3.86
N LEU A 42 -5.92 -12.31 -4.79
CA LEU A 42 -5.88 -11.14 -5.67
C LEU A 42 -7.10 -11.08 -6.59
N THR A 43 -7.59 -12.21 -7.09
CA THR A 43 -8.82 -12.27 -7.88
C THR A 43 -10.03 -11.83 -7.05
N PHE A 44 -10.10 -12.21 -5.79
CA PHE A 44 -11.15 -11.73 -4.88
C PHE A 44 -11.02 -10.25 -4.55
N LEU A 45 -9.81 -9.80 -4.26
CA LEU A 45 -9.56 -8.40 -3.92
C LEU A 45 -9.81 -7.45 -5.10
N TYR A 46 -9.54 -7.91 -6.32
CA TYR A 46 -9.55 -7.08 -7.54
C TYR A 46 -10.29 -7.78 -8.68
N PRO A 47 -11.60 -8.09 -8.56
CA PRO A 47 -12.35 -8.86 -9.57
C PRO A 47 -12.57 -8.10 -10.88
N ALA A 48 -12.40 -6.78 -10.91
CA ALA A 48 -12.48 -6.01 -12.16
C ALA A 48 -11.20 -6.12 -13.00
N VAL A 49 -10.11 -6.65 -12.45
CA VAL A 49 -8.85 -6.87 -13.16
C VAL A 49 -8.91 -8.18 -13.93
N ASP A 50 -8.67 -8.12 -15.24
CA ASP A 50 -8.41 -9.33 -16.01
C ASP A 50 -6.99 -9.85 -15.72
N HIS A 51 -6.89 -10.74 -14.76
CA HIS A 51 -5.61 -11.32 -14.30
C HIS A 51 -4.90 -12.17 -15.36
N THR A 52 -5.53 -12.43 -16.51
CA THR A 52 -4.88 -13.10 -17.65
C THR A 52 -4.10 -12.13 -18.52
N LEU A 53 -4.47 -10.85 -18.52
CA LEU A 53 -3.90 -9.79 -19.34
C LEU A 53 -3.05 -8.80 -18.54
N VAL A 54 -3.42 -8.56 -17.29
CA VAL A 54 -2.82 -7.52 -16.44
C VAL A 54 -2.31 -8.13 -15.15
N LYS A 55 -1.07 -7.77 -14.80
CA LYS A 55 -0.45 -8.22 -13.55
C LYS A 55 -0.74 -7.23 -12.44
N VAL A 56 -1.24 -7.73 -11.32
CA VAL A 56 -1.32 -7.00 -10.06
C VAL A 56 0.01 -7.19 -9.31
N PRO A 57 0.54 -6.16 -8.62
CA PRO A 57 1.76 -6.30 -7.82
C PRO A 57 1.70 -7.52 -6.91
N SER A 58 2.64 -8.45 -7.08
CA SER A 58 2.65 -9.75 -6.40
C SER A 58 3.99 -10.14 -5.81
N SER A 59 5.02 -9.32 -6.01
CA SER A 59 6.37 -9.49 -5.43
C SER A 59 7.12 -8.17 -5.42
N LEU A 60 8.12 -8.05 -4.55
CA LEU A 60 9.14 -7.03 -4.66
C LEU A 60 10.03 -7.27 -5.88
N SER A 61 10.51 -6.20 -6.50
CA SER A 61 11.37 -6.29 -7.66
C SER A 61 12.80 -6.67 -7.26
N ALA A 62 13.38 -7.67 -7.93
CA ALA A 62 14.76 -8.03 -7.72
C ALA A 62 15.75 -7.00 -8.33
N SER A 63 15.31 -6.22 -9.34
CA SER A 63 16.14 -5.28 -10.10
C SER A 63 15.80 -3.82 -9.86
N ASP A 64 14.54 -3.50 -9.53
CA ASP A 64 14.06 -2.13 -9.37
C ASP A 64 14.10 -1.72 -7.88
N LYS A 65 15.32 -1.57 -7.40
CA LYS A 65 15.66 -1.29 -6.00
C LYS A 65 17.01 -0.57 -5.89
N SER A 66 17.23 0.08 -4.75
CA SER A 66 18.54 0.60 -4.39
C SER A 66 19.57 -0.54 -4.27
N SER A 67 20.84 -0.22 -4.55
CA SER A 67 21.96 -1.15 -4.31
C SER A 67 22.14 -1.49 -2.83
N TRP A 68 21.58 -0.70 -1.92
CA TRP A 68 21.63 -0.89 -0.46
C TRP A 68 20.57 -1.86 0.06
N ILE A 69 19.76 -2.43 -0.81
CA ILE A 69 18.70 -3.36 -0.42
C ILE A 69 18.98 -4.76 -0.96
N GLU A 70 18.92 -5.74 -0.10
CA GLU A 70 18.86 -7.15 -0.45
C GLU A 70 17.45 -7.69 -0.34
N THR A 71 17.03 -8.40 -1.37
CA THR A 71 15.83 -9.25 -1.34
C THR A 71 16.24 -10.68 -1.02
N GLN A 72 15.46 -11.36 -0.22
CA GLN A 72 15.75 -12.76 0.11
C GLN A 72 15.27 -13.68 -1.01
N ASN A 73 16.18 -14.50 -1.56
CA ASN A 73 15.83 -15.47 -2.61
C ASN A 73 14.75 -16.48 -2.19
N VAL A 74 14.64 -16.75 -0.90
CA VAL A 74 13.67 -17.70 -0.33
C VAL A 74 12.32 -17.04 -0.05
N ASN A 75 12.29 -15.71 0.17
CA ASN A 75 11.08 -14.95 0.44
C ASN A 75 11.07 -13.66 -0.37
N PRO A 76 10.40 -13.63 -1.54
CA PRO A 76 10.34 -12.46 -2.43
C PRO A 76 9.55 -11.27 -1.85
N PHE A 77 9.02 -11.41 -0.65
CA PHE A 77 8.28 -10.39 0.07
C PHE A 77 9.11 -9.70 1.16
N GLN A 78 10.33 -10.17 1.42
CA GLN A 78 11.22 -9.58 2.42
C GLN A 78 12.35 -8.80 1.75
N CYS A 79 12.65 -7.64 2.33
CA CYS A 79 13.85 -6.89 2.02
C CYS A 79 14.56 -6.46 3.29
N LYS A 80 15.88 -6.36 3.19
CA LYS A 80 16.76 -5.94 4.27
C LYS A 80 17.71 -4.87 3.74
N TYR A 81 17.99 -3.88 4.58
CA TYR A 81 19.04 -2.90 4.32
C TYR A 81 20.41 -3.55 4.49
N THR A 82 21.29 -3.35 3.51
CA THR A 82 22.71 -3.75 3.55
C THR A 82 23.55 -2.53 3.82
N GLU A 83 24.61 -2.69 4.60
CA GLU A 83 25.50 -1.58 4.93
C GLU A 83 26.04 -0.91 3.66
N SER A 84 25.77 0.40 3.56
CA SER A 84 26.56 1.30 2.73
C SER A 84 27.96 1.39 3.32
N PRO A 85 29.05 1.37 2.52
CA PRO A 85 30.34 1.81 3.00
C PRO A 85 30.19 3.31 3.33
N ARG A 86 29.94 3.63 4.61
CA ARG A 86 29.76 4.99 5.12
C ARG A 86 30.95 5.84 4.68
N THR A 87 30.77 6.64 3.67
CA THR A 87 31.63 7.78 3.43
C THR A 87 31.20 8.89 4.38
N LEU A 88 32.10 9.39 5.20
CA LEU A 88 31.89 10.37 6.28
C LEU A 88 31.23 11.71 5.86
N TYR A 89 30.73 11.84 4.63
CA TYR A 89 30.36 13.12 4.03
C TYR A 89 28.93 13.23 3.47
N ASN A 90 28.15 12.16 3.35
CA ASN A 90 26.78 12.26 2.84
C ASN A 90 25.82 11.37 3.64
N ARG A 91 25.09 11.96 4.57
CA ARG A 91 24.03 11.29 5.33
C ARG A 91 22.76 11.05 4.50
N ASP A 92 22.56 11.81 3.42
CA ASP A 92 21.35 11.74 2.59
C ASP A 92 21.42 10.64 1.51
N ASP A 93 22.59 10.06 1.25
CA ASP A 93 22.80 9.01 0.23
C ASP A 93 22.74 7.58 0.81
N ASP A 94 22.51 7.42 2.10
CA ASP A 94 22.49 6.11 2.79
C ASP A 94 21.10 5.47 2.83
N VAL A 95 20.15 5.97 2.09
CA VAL A 95 18.76 5.51 2.02
C VAL A 95 18.55 4.58 0.85
N GLY A 96 17.74 3.56 1.02
CA GLY A 96 17.34 2.69 -0.07
C GLY A 96 15.83 2.49 -0.14
N SER A 97 15.31 2.46 -1.34
CA SER A 97 13.93 2.06 -1.62
C SER A 97 13.87 0.88 -2.57
N ILE A 98 12.83 0.10 -2.44
CA ILE A 98 12.47 -1.01 -3.31
C ILE A 98 10.99 -0.90 -3.65
N ARG A 99 10.64 -1.15 -4.90
CA ARG A 99 9.24 -1.22 -5.33
C ARG A 99 8.86 -2.60 -5.83
N THR A 100 7.59 -2.78 -6.09
CA THR A 100 7.07 -4.02 -6.68
C THR A 100 7.51 -4.17 -8.13
N SER A 101 7.48 -5.41 -8.63
CA SER A 101 7.83 -5.72 -10.03
C SER A 101 6.88 -5.08 -11.03
N ASP A 102 5.60 -4.99 -10.68
CA ASP A 102 4.54 -4.51 -11.54
C ASP A 102 3.84 -3.28 -10.90
N PRO A 103 3.30 -2.34 -11.71
CA PRO A 103 2.52 -1.23 -11.21
C PRO A 103 1.13 -1.66 -10.76
N ILE A 104 0.45 -0.78 -10.05
CA ILE A 104 -0.95 -0.94 -9.65
C ILE A 104 -1.85 -0.71 -10.87
N PRO A 105 -2.62 -1.71 -11.34
CA PRO A 105 -3.58 -1.53 -12.42
C PRO A 105 -4.69 -0.55 -12.06
N SER A 106 -5.11 0.27 -13.02
CA SER A 106 -6.23 1.21 -12.85
C SER A 106 -7.55 0.53 -12.46
N GLU A 107 -7.73 -0.69 -12.93
CA GLU A 107 -8.92 -1.53 -12.73
C GLU A 107 -9.08 -2.01 -11.29
N CYS A 108 -8.03 -1.91 -10.47
CA CYS A 108 -8.12 -2.25 -9.03
C CYS A 108 -9.13 -1.38 -8.27
N GLY A 109 -9.43 -0.18 -8.77
CA GLY A 109 -10.29 0.79 -8.10
C GLY A 109 -9.68 1.29 -6.80
N ILE A 110 -9.62 0.45 -5.77
CA ILE A 110 -8.87 0.69 -4.54
C ILE A 110 -7.87 -0.45 -4.36
N TYR A 111 -6.58 -0.13 -4.45
CA TYR A 111 -5.47 -1.05 -4.17
C TYR A 111 -4.96 -0.84 -2.74
N TYR A 112 -4.50 -1.93 -2.10
CA TYR A 112 -4.00 -1.90 -0.74
C TYR A 112 -2.90 -2.94 -0.54
N PHE A 113 -1.90 -2.61 0.24
CA PHE A 113 -0.84 -3.52 0.67
C PHE A 113 -0.36 -3.15 2.07
N GLU A 114 0.30 -4.08 2.73
CA GLU A 114 0.84 -3.91 4.09
C GLU A 114 2.33 -4.20 4.12
N MET A 115 2.99 -3.60 5.10
CA MET A 115 4.37 -3.85 5.50
C MET A 115 4.40 -4.19 6.99
N CYS A 116 5.01 -5.31 7.35
CA CYS A 116 5.36 -5.65 8.72
C CYS A 116 6.83 -5.29 8.95
N VAL A 117 7.13 -4.51 9.96
CA VAL A 117 8.50 -4.16 10.36
C VAL A 117 9.05 -5.29 11.21
N LEU A 118 9.98 -6.07 10.67
CA LEU A 118 10.61 -7.20 11.37
C LEU A 118 11.76 -6.72 12.27
N ASN A 119 12.47 -5.70 11.83
CA ASN A 119 13.52 -5.01 12.57
C ASN A 119 13.59 -3.55 12.08
N ASP A 120 13.57 -2.62 12.99
CA ASP A 120 13.58 -1.17 12.71
C ASP A 120 14.98 -0.55 12.78
N GLY A 121 16.04 -1.37 12.89
CA GLY A 121 17.41 -0.93 12.85
C GLY A 121 17.82 0.01 13.99
N GLU A 122 18.70 0.95 13.69
CA GLU A 122 19.21 1.92 14.65
C GLU A 122 18.31 3.17 14.75
N ASP A 123 17.73 3.60 13.63
CA ASP A 123 17.06 4.90 13.51
C ASP A 123 15.54 4.77 13.37
N GLY A 124 15.01 3.58 13.08
CA GLY A 124 13.59 3.35 12.85
C GLY A 124 13.04 4.04 11.60
N ALA A 125 13.90 4.46 10.68
CA ALA A 125 13.55 5.27 9.51
C ALA A 125 13.00 4.42 8.35
N VAL A 126 12.14 3.46 8.68
CA VAL A 126 11.41 2.64 7.71
C VAL A 126 10.23 3.41 7.16
N SER A 127 9.95 3.30 5.87
CA SER A 127 8.83 3.97 5.25
C SER A 127 8.05 3.09 4.27
N ILE A 128 6.77 3.42 4.11
CA ILE A 128 5.85 2.77 3.19
C ILE A 128 5.17 3.83 2.32
N GLY A 129 5.00 3.54 1.03
CA GLY A 129 4.34 4.51 0.18
C GLY A 129 4.19 4.11 -1.28
N LEU A 130 4.09 5.11 -2.12
CA LEU A 130 3.88 4.99 -3.56
C LEU A 130 4.92 5.81 -4.31
N THR A 131 5.43 5.27 -5.40
CA THR A 131 6.31 5.99 -6.32
C THR A 131 5.91 5.77 -7.76
N SER A 132 6.30 6.67 -8.66
CA SER A 132 6.20 6.44 -10.09
C SER A 132 7.44 5.72 -10.62
N LYS A 133 7.35 5.18 -11.85
CA LYS A 133 8.51 4.62 -12.52
C LYS A 133 9.56 5.71 -12.81
N GLY A 134 10.84 5.37 -12.63
CA GLY A 134 11.95 6.29 -12.91
C GLY A 134 12.31 7.23 -11.75
N THR A 135 11.65 7.15 -10.59
CA THR A 135 12.09 7.86 -9.37
C THR A 135 13.40 7.28 -8.83
N ASN A 136 14.18 8.12 -8.17
CA ASN A 136 15.43 7.71 -7.53
C ASN A 136 15.15 6.77 -6.36
N LEU A 137 15.64 5.53 -6.43
CA LEU A 137 15.45 4.54 -5.36
C LEU A 137 16.52 4.61 -4.26
N ASN A 138 17.45 5.56 -4.34
CA ASN A 138 18.32 5.91 -3.20
C ASN A 138 17.69 7.01 -2.32
N HIS A 139 16.38 7.25 -2.47
CA HIS A 139 15.60 8.17 -1.65
C HIS A 139 14.41 7.47 -1.02
N GLN A 140 13.93 7.98 0.10
CA GLN A 140 12.70 7.51 0.73
C GLN A 140 11.46 7.91 -0.11
N PRO A 141 10.39 7.08 -0.13
CA PRO A 141 9.11 7.51 -0.69
C PRO A 141 8.64 8.83 -0.07
N GLY A 142 8.26 9.78 -0.92
CA GLY A 142 7.84 11.12 -0.51
C GLY A 142 8.90 12.20 -0.68
N TRP A 143 10.17 11.86 -0.89
CA TRP A 143 11.25 12.85 -1.04
C TRP A 143 11.35 13.42 -2.45
N ASP A 144 11.02 12.63 -3.46
CA ASP A 144 11.08 13.06 -4.85
C ASP A 144 9.71 13.39 -5.44
N ARG A 145 9.73 14.06 -6.57
CA ARG A 145 8.53 14.29 -7.36
C ARG A 145 7.87 12.97 -7.73
N HIS A 146 6.55 12.90 -7.66
CA HIS A 146 5.72 11.72 -7.90
C HIS A 146 6.02 10.57 -6.94
N THR A 147 6.35 10.92 -5.70
CA THR A 147 6.48 9.97 -4.60
C THR A 147 5.70 10.44 -3.37
N TRP A 148 5.19 9.50 -2.60
CA TRP A 148 4.37 9.74 -1.40
C TRP A 148 4.71 8.68 -0.37
N GLY A 149 5.04 9.08 0.85
CA GLY A 149 5.46 8.15 1.89
C GLY A 149 5.02 8.53 3.28
N TYR A 150 4.77 7.53 4.10
CA TYR A 150 4.56 7.63 5.54
C TYR A 150 5.76 6.99 6.23
N HIS A 151 6.42 7.76 7.10
CA HIS A 151 7.68 7.40 7.74
C HIS A 151 7.48 6.98 9.19
N GLY A 152 8.26 5.99 9.63
CA GLY A 152 8.11 5.37 10.95
C GLY A 152 8.71 6.16 12.08
N ASP A 153 9.87 6.74 11.86
CA ASP A 153 10.69 7.46 12.86
C ASP A 153 9.99 8.70 13.44
N ASP A 154 9.27 9.44 12.59
CA ASP A 154 8.64 10.71 12.97
C ASP A 154 7.11 10.73 12.85
N GLY A 155 6.50 9.72 12.19
CA GLY A 155 5.07 9.65 11.95
C GLY A 155 4.56 10.65 10.91
N ASN A 156 5.45 11.24 10.12
CA ASN A 156 5.10 12.23 9.13
C ASN A 156 4.76 11.61 7.77
N PHE A 157 3.93 12.33 7.03
CA PHE A 157 3.66 12.08 5.62
C PHE A 157 4.48 13.03 4.76
N PHE A 158 5.21 12.49 3.81
CA PHE A 158 6.03 13.20 2.84
C PHE A 158 5.40 13.15 1.46
N LYS A 159 5.47 14.26 0.74
CA LYS A 159 4.88 14.41 -0.58
C LYS A 159 5.75 15.28 -1.48
N GLU A 160 6.41 14.66 -2.45
CA GLU A 160 7.02 15.30 -3.63
C GLU A 160 8.05 16.43 -3.38
N ASP A 161 8.53 16.65 -2.18
CA ASP A 161 9.26 17.87 -1.88
C ASP A 161 10.56 17.67 -1.11
N GLY A 162 11.00 16.43 -0.86
CA GLY A 162 12.30 16.17 -0.17
C GLY A 162 12.51 16.98 1.11
N GLY A 163 11.46 17.65 1.56
CA GLY A 163 11.50 18.63 2.63
C GLY A 163 11.01 18.08 3.96
N TYR A 164 10.41 18.95 4.73
CA TYR A 164 9.86 18.60 6.03
C TYR A 164 8.48 17.94 5.84
N GLY A 165 8.36 16.65 6.19
CA GLY A 165 7.10 15.95 6.22
C GLY A 165 6.04 16.66 7.07
N LYS A 166 4.78 16.36 6.82
CA LYS A 166 3.65 16.85 7.62
C LYS A 166 3.21 15.80 8.61
N LYS A 167 2.99 16.21 9.87
CA LYS A 167 2.47 15.31 10.89
C LYS A 167 1.18 14.65 10.40
N TYR A 168 1.17 13.31 10.41
CA TYR A 168 0.06 12.54 9.87
C TYR A 168 -0.44 11.45 10.82
N GLY A 169 0.43 10.56 11.26
CA GLY A 169 0.06 9.42 12.08
C GLY A 169 1.03 9.21 13.25
N PRO A 170 0.82 8.14 14.04
CA PRO A 170 1.77 7.75 15.08
C PRO A 170 3.07 7.23 14.46
N VAL A 171 4.18 7.36 15.17
CA VAL A 171 5.43 6.64 14.86
C VAL A 171 5.18 5.13 14.84
N TYR A 172 5.96 4.41 14.06
CA TYR A 172 5.89 2.96 14.01
C TYR A 172 7.28 2.34 13.86
N GLY A 173 7.44 1.11 14.31
CA GLY A 173 8.69 0.38 14.30
C GLY A 173 8.44 -1.12 14.41
N LYS A 174 9.39 -1.83 15.00
CA LYS A 174 9.37 -3.29 15.09
C LYS A 174 8.03 -3.84 15.57
N ASP A 175 7.58 -4.92 14.92
CA ASP A 175 6.33 -5.64 15.12
C ASP A 175 5.06 -4.87 14.73
N ASP A 176 5.17 -3.62 14.26
CA ASP A 176 4.03 -2.91 13.70
C ASP A 176 3.73 -3.35 12.26
N VAL A 177 2.44 -3.39 11.93
CA VAL A 177 1.93 -3.61 10.57
C VAL A 177 1.36 -2.29 10.06
N VAL A 178 1.95 -1.76 9.01
CA VAL A 178 1.55 -0.50 8.39
C VAL A 178 1.06 -0.76 6.98
N GLY A 179 -0.08 -0.20 6.62
CA GLY A 179 -0.67 -0.37 5.30
C GLY A 179 -0.72 0.92 4.51
N CYS A 180 -0.66 0.79 3.18
CA CYS A 180 -0.83 1.88 2.24
C CYS A 180 -1.95 1.54 1.25
N GLY A 181 -2.93 2.43 1.14
CA GLY A 181 -4.07 2.29 0.25
C GLY A 181 -4.10 3.40 -0.80
N LEU A 182 -4.27 3.00 -2.07
CA LEU A 182 -4.48 3.90 -3.20
C LEU A 182 -5.90 3.76 -3.70
N ASN A 183 -6.70 4.81 -3.56
CA ASN A 183 -8.00 4.91 -4.20
C ASN A 183 -7.84 5.64 -5.54
N LEU A 184 -7.83 4.87 -6.63
CA LEU A 184 -7.66 5.36 -8.00
C LEU A 184 -8.87 6.15 -8.48
N ILE A 185 -10.06 5.88 -7.93
CA ILE A 185 -11.31 6.53 -8.31
C ILE A 185 -11.36 7.95 -7.74
N SER A 186 -11.13 8.10 -6.42
CA SER A 186 -11.07 9.41 -5.76
C SER A 186 -9.70 10.09 -5.86
N ARG A 187 -8.71 9.42 -6.46
CA ARG A 187 -7.32 9.86 -6.58
C ARG A 187 -6.74 10.29 -5.23
N SER A 188 -6.79 9.38 -4.27
CA SER A 188 -6.33 9.65 -2.92
C SER A 188 -5.50 8.48 -2.37
N CYS A 189 -4.59 8.80 -1.45
CA CYS A 189 -3.83 7.82 -0.71
C CYS A 189 -4.13 7.93 0.78
N PHE A 190 -4.15 6.80 1.47
CA PHE A 190 -4.34 6.68 2.90
C PHE A 190 -3.39 5.64 3.48
N PHE A 191 -3.19 5.70 4.79
CA PHE A 191 -2.41 4.69 5.49
C PHE A 191 -3.19 4.12 6.67
N THR A 192 -2.73 2.95 7.12
CA THR A 192 -3.24 2.26 8.29
C THR A 192 -2.09 1.87 9.21
N LYS A 193 -2.37 1.69 10.49
CA LYS A 193 -1.43 1.11 11.44
C LYS A 193 -2.14 0.08 12.30
N ASN A 194 -1.61 -1.14 12.34
CA ASN A 194 -2.15 -2.25 13.13
C ASN A 194 -3.66 -2.45 12.89
N GLY A 195 -4.07 -2.46 11.61
CA GLY A 195 -5.45 -2.64 11.19
C GLY A 195 -6.37 -1.43 11.43
N LYS A 196 -5.84 -0.27 11.82
CA LYS A 196 -6.61 0.97 12.04
C LYS A 196 -6.35 1.98 10.94
N PHE A 197 -7.42 2.51 10.36
CA PHE A 197 -7.37 3.61 9.38
C PHE A 197 -6.89 4.91 10.04
N LEU A 198 -5.87 5.55 9.44
CA LEU A 198 -5.28 6.79 9.94
C LEU A 198 -5.84 8.05 9.27
N GLY A 199 -6.67 7.89 8.24
CA GLY A 199 -7.20 8.98 7.45
C GLY A 199 -6.58 9.08 6.06
N VAL A 200 -7.16 9.94 5.22
CA VAL A 200 -6.63 10.24 3.88
C VAL A 200 -5.45 11.20 4.03
N ALA A 201 -4.27 10.76 3.58
CA ALA A 201 -3.04 11.54 3.64
C ALA A 201 -2.97 12.60 2.53
N VAL A 202 -3.42 12.25 1.32
CA VAL A 202 -3.38 13.13 0.15
C VAL A 202 -4.58 12.88 -0.76
N ARG A 203 -5.03 13.94 -1.41
CA ARG A 203 -6.06 13.93 -2.46
C ARG A 203 -5.50 14.54 -3.75
N ASN A 204 -6.25 14.37 -4.85
CA ASN A 204 -5.88 14.90 -6.16
C ASN A 204 -4.55 14.38 -6.68
N LEU A 205 -4.28 13.10 -6.42
CA LEU A 205 -3.12 12.42 -7.00
C LEU A 205 -3.17 12.51 -8.55
N PRO A 206 -2.03 12.68 -9.23
CA PRO A 206 -1.97 12.67 -10.68
C PRO A 206 -2.40 11.32 -11.26
N VAL A 207 -2.78 11.30 -12.53
CA VAL A 207 -3.08 10.05 -13.26
C VAL A 207 -1.80 9.52 -13.88
N ILE A 208 -1.12 8.65 -13.16
CA ILE A 208 0.16 8.03 -13.54
C ILE A 208 0.19 6.56 -13.07
N GLU A 209 1.20 5.81 -13.47
CA GLU A 209 1.47 4.50 -12.90
C GLU A 209 2.06 4.64 -11.49
N TYR A 210 1.49 3.89 -10.56
CA TYR A 210 1.91 3.83 -9.16
C TYR A 210 2.50 2.45 -8.84
N TYR A 211 3.60 2.46 -8.10
CA TYR A 211 4.24 1.26 -7.59
C TYR A 211 4.21 1.27 -6.06
N PRO A 212 3.72 0.22 -5.40
CA PRO A 212 3.99 -0.01 -4.00
C PRO A 212 5.50 0.04 -3.71
N THR A 213 5.89 0.83 -2.73
CA THR A 213 7.30 1.11 -2.45
C THR A 213 7.57 1.10 -0.96
N ILE A 214 8.69 0.51 -0.59
CA ILE A 214 9.22 0.48 0.78
C ILE A 214 10.55 1.21 0.78
N GLY A 215 10.81 2.00 1.81
CA GLY A 215 12.10 2.61 2.07
C GLY A 215 12.69 2.12 3.39
N VAL A 216 14.01 1.99 3.41
CA VAL A 216 14.83 1.61 4.56
C VAL A 216 16.08 2.49 4.60
N HIS A 217 16.66 2.71 5.77
CA HIS A 217 17.75 3.68 5.95
C HIS A 217 18.94 3.14 6.74
N SER A 218 18.69 2.35 7.76
CA SER A 218 19.76 1.97 8.69
C SER A 218 20.04 0.47 8.71
N LYS A 219 21.21 0.14 9.22
CA LYS A 219 21.66 -1.23 9.37
C LYS A 219 20.62 -2.09 10.09
N ASP A 220 20.45 -3.30 9.59
CA ASP A 220 19.55 -4.33 10.10
C ASP A 220 18.05 -4.03 9.95
N GLU A 221 17.66 -2.88 9.42
CA GLU A 221 16.27 -2.69 9.03
C GLU A 221 15.81 -3.80 8.09
N CYS A 222 14.72 -4.45 8.46
CA CYS A 222 14.17 -5.58 7.73
C CYS A 222 12.66 -5.53 7.77
N VAL A 223 12.03 -5.69 6.62
CA VAL A 223 10.58 -5.65 6.51
C VAL A 223 10.06 -6.78 5.64
N GLU A 224 8.82 -7.18 5.88
CA GLU A 224 8.07 -8.10 5.03
C GLU A 224 6.81 -7.40 4.51
N VAL A 225 6.60 -7.44 3.19
CA VAL A 225 5.40 -6.89 2.58
C VAL A 225 4.32 -7.96 2.40
N ASN A 226 3.07 -7.56 2.57
CA ASN A 226 1.90 -8.33 2.21
C ASN A 226 1.23 -7.67 1.00
N LEU A 227 1.36 -8.32 -0.15
CA LEU A 227 0.76 -7.92 -1.44
C LEU A 227 -0.46 -8.81 -1.77
N GLY A 228 -1.14 -9.34 -0.75
CA GLY A 228 -2.27 -10.25 -0.89
C GLY A 228 -1.91 -11.73 -0.80
N GLN A 229 -0.66 -12.12 -0.51
CA GLN A 229 -0.30 -13.52 -0.29
C GLN A 229 -0.84 -14.09 1.03
N LYS A 230 -1.20 -13.23 1.96
CA LYS A 230 -1.88 -13.56 3.22
C LYS A 230 -3.00 -12.56 3.53
N PRO A 231 -3.95 -12.86 4.41
CA PRO A 231 -4.99 -11.90 4.82
C PRO A 231 -4.37 -10.60 5.28
N PHE A 232 -4.96 -9.47 4.90
CA PHE A 232 -4.59 -8.17 5.44
C PHE A 232 -5.11 -8.02 6.88
N LEU A 233 -4.36 -7.30 7.70
CA LEU A 233 -4.80 -6.93 9.05
C LEU A 233 -5.91 -5.88 8.99
N TYR A 234 -5.82 -4.95 8.04
CA TYR A 234 -6.88 -3.98 7.75
C TYR A 234 -7.96 -4.58 6.85
N ASN A 235 -9.23 -4.36 7.20
CA ASN A 235 -10.34 -4.85 6.39
C ASN A 235 -10.61 -3.93 5.20
N ILE A 236 -9.85 -4.12 4.11
CA ILE A 236 -9.97 -3.32 2.88
C ILE A 236 -11.33 -3.53 2.18
N ALA A 237 -12.00 -4.65 2.39
CA ALA A 237 -13.35 -4.88 1.85
C ALA A 237 -14.35 -3.88 2.44
N MET A 238 -14.24 -3.57 3.73
CA MET A 238 -15.06 -2.51 4.34
C MET A 238 -14.83 -1.13 3.72
N GLU A 239 -13.56 -0.77 3.43
CA GLU A 239 -13.25 0.50 2.76
C GLU A 239 -13.93 0.60 1.40
N LYS A 240 -13.92 -0.49 0.62
CA LYS A 240 -14.59 -0.56 -0.69
C LYS A 240 -16.12 -0.43 -0.56
N ILE A 241 -16.72 -1.05 0.44
CA ILE A 241 -18.15 -0.95 0.74
C ILE A 241 -18.52 0.49 1.10
N LEU A 242 -17.80 1.10 2.04
CA LEU A 242 -18.05 2.47 2.49
C LEU A 242 -17.89 3.48 1.35
N TYR A 243 -16.88 3.28 0.51
CA TYR A 243 -16.70 4.12 -0.67
C TYR A 243 -17.88 4.03 -1.63
N ASN A 244 -18.34 2.82 -1.96
CA ASN A 244 -19.48 2.61 -2.86
C ASN A 244 -20.79 3.18 -2.29
N ALA A 245 -21.03 3.01 -1.00
CA ALA A 245 -22.19 3.58 -0.32
C ALA A 245 -22.19 5.11 -0.40
N HIS A 246 -21.03 5.75 -0.15
CA HIS A 246 -20.88 7.20 -0.24
C HIS A 246 -21.14 7.74 -1.66
N GLN A 247 -20.67 7.06 -2.70
CA GLN A 247 -20.91 7.44 -4.09
C GLN A 247 -22.41 7.41 -4.44
N LYS A 248 -23.13 6.39 -3.98
CA LYS A 248 -24.59 6.29 -4.18
C LYS A 248 -25.36 7.41 -3.50
N ASP A 249 -24.98 7.78 -2.28
CA ASP A 249 -25.61 8.90 -1.55
C ASP A 249 -25.37 10.24 -2.24
N MET A 250 -24.19 10.44 -2.82
CA MET A 250 -23.88 11.64 -3.58
C MET A 250 -24.69 11.70 -4.89
N ALA A 251 -24.82 10.59 -5.62
CA ALA A 251 -25.62 10.52 -6.84
C ALA A 251 -27.11 10.82 -6.58
N LYS A 252 -27.67 10.33 -5.46
CA LYS A 252 -29.05 10.62 -5.05
C LYS A 252 -29.30 12.09 -4.67
N LYS A 253 -28.28 12.84 -4.24
CA LYS A 253 -28.40 14.26 -3.88
C LYS A 253 -28.26 15.19 -5.08
N THR A 254 -27.79 14.70 -6.21
CA THR A 254 -27.58 15.45 -7.45
C THR A 254 -28.67 15.17 -8.51
N SER A 255 -29.53 14.21 -8.28
CA SER A 255 -30.74 13.89 -9.07
C SER A 255 -31.97 14.52 -8.42
#